data_ca53baf8b4653837f6a911227e6157f9
#
_entry.id   ca53baf8b4653837f6a911227e6157f9
#
_cell.length_a   1.000
_cell.length_b   1.000
_cell.length_c   1.000
_cell.angle_alpha   90.00
_cell.angle_beta   90.00
_cell.angle_gamma   90.00
#
_symmetry.space_group_name_H-M   'P 1'
#
loop_
_entity.id
_entity.type
_entity.pdbx_description
1 polymer ?
#
loop_
_entity_poly.entity_id
_entity_poly.type
_entity_poly.pdbx_seq_one_letter_code
_entity_poly.pdbx_strand_id
1 'polypeptide(L)'
;MKSYLYLFVLIFVPMQFWAQSHKLQFKTTHGSFKVMLYDFTPKHQKLILDAIKDDVYKDALFNRIIENFVVQGGEHDDDIANREKGLPTNEHHRLAAEFDSRAFHKMGALGAGRDDNPQKASFLNQIYFVVGKPVSVNDLDTIEQKKGTKFTKEQRETYFSQGGLPRLDGDYTVFGEVYEGLDVLLKISKLKTNEKDAPLKPVSFEVIEINE
;
A
#
# COMPACT_ATOMS: atom_id res chain seq x y z
N MET A 1 31.82 58.71 26.08
CA MET A 1 31.41 57.30 26.20
C MET A 1 30.72 56.91 24.88
N LYS A 2 31.37 56.02 24.11
CA LYS A 2 30.78 55.54 22.84
C LYS A 2 30.10 54.20 23.14
N SER A 3 28.74 54.18 23.07
CA SER A 3 27.96 52.97 23.18
C SER A 3 28.01 52.19 21.85
N TYR A 4 28.52 51.00 21.88
CA TYR A 4 28.49 50.05 20.74
C TYR A 4 27.23 49.22 20.86
N LEU A 5 26.29 49.38 19.92
CA LEU A 5 25.07 48.54 19.76
C LEU A 5 25.47 47.28 18.99
N TYR A 6 25.55 46.16 19.68
CA TYR A 6 25.74 44.85 19.03
C TYR A 6 24.41 44.34 18.45
N LEU A 7 24.32 44.35 17.12
CA LEU A 7 23.20 43.76 16.39
C LEU A 7 23.38 42.24 16.35
N PHE A 8 22.60 41.50 17.13
CA PHE A 8 22.55 40.05 17.09
C PHE A 8 21.71 39.60 15.90
N VAL A 9 22.37 39.21 14.79
CA VAL A 9 21.65 38.59 13.63
C VAL A 9 21.42 37.14 13.96
N LEU A 10 20.14 36.81 14.27
CA LEU A 10 19.67 35.41 14.38
C LEU A 10 19.63 34.79 12.98
N ILE A 11 20.64 33.99 12.63
CA ILE A 11 20.64 33.20 11.41
C ILE A 11 19.67 32.03 11.61
N PHE A 12 18.47 32.16 11.01
CA PHE A 12 17.50 31.08 10.93
C PHE A 12 17.99 30.07 9.87
N VAL A 13 18.68 29.00 10.31
CA VAL A 13 19.02 27.88 9.43
C VAL A 13 17.77 27.02 9.30
N PRO A 14 17.16 26.91 8.12
CA PRO A 14 16.04 26.00 7.94
C PRO A 14 16.56 24.57 8.15
N MET A 15 16.11 23.94 9.20
CA MET A 15 16.31 22.51 9.42
C MET A 15 15.53 21.78 8.30
N GLN A 16 16.19 21.37 7.25
CA GLN A 16 15.63 20.46 6.27
C GLN A 16 15.46 19.09 6.98
N PHE A 17 14.25 18.80 7.43
CA PHE A 17 13.86 17.44 7.77
C PHE A 17 13.88 16.64 6.45
N TRP A 18 14.93 15.88 6.24
CA TRP A 18 14.90 14.84 5.23
C TRP A 18 13.89 13.82 5.73
N ALA A 19 12.74 13.74 5.08
CA ALA A 19 11.81 12.64 5.32
C ALA A 19 12.56 11.36 4.97
N GLN A 20 12.87 10.56 5.98
CA GLN A 20 13.53 9.28 5.79
C GLN A 20 12.46 8.30 5.34
N SER A 21 12.49 7.90 4.07
CA SER A 21 11.56 6.90 3.56
C SER A 21 11.77 5.58 4.32
N HIS A 22 10.73 5.12 5.00
CA HIS A 22 10.75 3.84 5.70
C HIS A 22 10.79 2.70 4.70
N LYS A 23 11.69 1.76 4.91
CA LYS A 23 11.86 0.58 4.08
C LYS A 23 11.52 -0.67 4.86
N LEU A 24 10.80 -1.57 4.24
CA LEU A 24 10.36 -2.82 4.82
C LEU A 24 10.91 -4.00 4.03
N GLN A 25 11.21 -5.09 4.72
CA GLN A 25 11.47 -6.37 4.11
C GLN A 25 10.34 -7.34 4.45
N PHE A 26 9.72 -7.89 3.43
CA PHE A 26 8.79 -9.00 3.51
C PHE A 26 9.57 -10.30 3.30
N LYS A 27 9.62 -11.14 4.32
CA LYS A 27 10.22 -12.49 4.27
C LYS A 27 9.10 -13.49 4.11
N THR A 28 9.15 -14.31 3.07
CA THR A 28 8.13 -15.32 2.78
C THR A 28 8.74 -16.70 2.60
N THR A 29 7.91 -17.74 2.59
CA THR A 29 8.33 -19.11 2.24
C THR A 29 8.80 -19.26 0.77
N HIS A 30 8.59 -18.23 -0.08
CA HIS A 30 8.98 -18.22 -1.50
C HIS A 30 10.15 -17.29 -1.81
N GLY A 31 10.74 -16.64 -0.82
CA GLY A 31 11.79 -15.64 -0.95
C GLY A 31 11.42 -14.33 -0.26
N SER A 32 12.26 -13.31 -0.41
CA SER A 32 12.05 -12.01 0.20
C SER A 32 11.95 -10.92 -0.85
N PHE A 33 11.19 -9.87 -0.54
CA PHE A 33 11.13 -8.66 -1.33
C PHE A 33 11.10 -7.43 -0.44
N LYS A 34 11.48 -6.27 -0.98
CA LYS A 34 11.57 -5.03 -0.21
C LYS A 34 10.58 -3.99 -0.72
N VAL A 35 10.06 -3.23 0.22
CA VAL A 35 9.01 -2.22 0.01
C VAL A 35 9.48 -0.88 0.55
N MET A 36 9.26 0.18 -0.21
CA MET A 36 9.41 1.55 0.25
C MET A 36 8.03 2.12 0.60
N LEU A 37 7.88 2.68 1.79
CA LEU A 37 6.66 3.39 2.20
C LEU A 37 6.69 4.83 1.72
N TYR A 38 5.52 5.38 1.39
CA TYR A 38 5.41 6.76 0.94
C TYR A 38 5.23 7.73 2.11
N ASP A 39 6.04 8.79 2.17
CA ASP A 39 5.97 9.82 3.21
C ASP A 39 4.71 10.69 3.12
N PHE A 40 4.10 10.73 1.95
CA PHE A 40 2.87 11.49 1.70
C PHE A 40 1.57 10.73 2.01
N THR A 41 1.69 9.52 2.59
CA THR A 41 0.58 8.76 3.18
C THR A 41 0.89 8.42 4.65
N PRO A 42 1.09 9.44 5.51
CA PRO A 42 1.69 9.26 6.82
C PRO A 42 0.84 8.44 7.80
N LYS A 43 -0.48 8.40 7.64
CA LYS A 43 -1.35 7.60 8.53
C LYS A 43 -1.20 6.11 8.23
N HIS A 44 -1.21 5.71 6.95
CA HIS A 44 -0.99 4.31 6.55
C HIS A 44 0.45 3.87 6.82
N GLN A 45 1.42 4.76 6.57
CA GLN A 45 2.82 4.52 6.95
C GLN A 45 2.94 4.24 8.45
N LYS A 46 2.37 5.10 9.30
CA LYS A 46 2.39 4.91 10.75
C LYS A 46 1.70 3.62 11.18
N LEU A 47 0.53 3.32 10.59
CA LEU A 47 -0.25 2.14 10.92
C LEU A 47 0.56 0.85 10.69
N ILE A 48 1.20 0.69 9.52
CA ILE A 48 1.99 -0.51 9.24
C ILE A 48 3.24 -0.61 10.13
N LEU A 49 3.89 0.52 10.43
CA LEU A 49 5.04 0.54 11.33
C LEU A 49 4.67 0.18 12.77
N ASP A 50 3.53 0.64 13.26
CA ASP A 50 3.02 0.24 14.57
C ASP A 50 2.64 -1.25 14.57
N ALA A 51 1.96 -1.74 13.54
CA ALA A 51 1.62 -3.17 13.41
C ALA A 51 2.85 -4.09 13.37
N ILE A 52 3.97 -3.63 12.78
CA ILE A 52 5.25 -4.36 12.81
C ILE A 52 5.81 -4.42 14.24
N LYS A 53 5.79 -3.30 14.98
CA LYS A 53 6.25 -3.25 16.37
C LYS A 53 5.42 -4.13 17.30
N ASP A 54 4.14 -4.28 17.01
CA ASP A 54 3.18 -5.07 17.78
C ASP A 54 3.12 -6.53 17.31
N ASP A 55 4.07 -6.98 16.48
CA ASP A 55 4.17 -8.34 15.91
C ASP A 55 2.93 -8.82 15.12
N VAL A 56 2.07 -7.88 14.64
CA VAL A 56 0.82 -8.21 13.91
C VAL A 56 1.10 -9.01 12.64
N TYR A 57 2.23 -8.74 11.97
CA TYR A 57 2.62 -9.44 10.74
C TYR A 57 3.63 -10.57 10.96
N LYS A 58 3.83 -11.00 12.22
CA LYS A 58 4.59 -12.19 12.50
C LYS A 58 3.78 -13.43 12.12
N ASP A 59 4.33 -14.24 11.22
CA ASP A 59 3.65 -15.42 10.67
C ASP A 59 2.29 -15.11 9.99
N ALA A 60 2.07 -13.88 9.55
CA ALA A 60 0.89 -13.50 8.79
C ALA A 60 0.80 -14.28 7.47
N LEU A 61 -0.40 -14.41 6.90
CA LEU A 61 -0.62 -15.18 5.69
C LEU A 61 -1.02 -14.29 4.51
N PHE A 62 -0.52 -14.62 3.32
CA PHE A 62 -1.20 -14.24 2.09
C PHE A 62 -2.40 -15.16 1.94
N ASN A 63 -3.57 -14.64 2.22
CA ASN A 63 -4.81 -15.41 2.36
C ASN A 63 -5.71 -15.34 1.11
N ARG A 64 -5.41 -14.45 0.15
CA ARG A 64 -6.11 -14.34 -1.12
C ARG A 64 -5.14 -13.97 -2.24
N ILE A 65 -5.09 -14.79 -3.28
CA ILE A 65 -4.18 -14.63 -4.42
C ILE A 65 -4.98 -14.73 -5.71
N ILE A 66 -4.95 -13.66 -6.52
CA ILE A 66 -5.57 -13.64 -7.84
C ILE A 66 -4.53 -13.22 -8.85
N GLU A 67 -4.16 -14.13 -9.76
CA GLU A 67 -3.21 -13.85 -10.84
C GLU A 67 -3.70 -12.68 -11.70
N ASN A 68 -2.77 -11.80 -12.08
CA ASN A 68 -3.04 -10.55 -12.82
C ASN A 68 -3.94 -9.55 -12.08
N PHE A 69 -4.07 -9.69 -10.76
CA PHE A 69 -4.84 -8.77 -9.93
C PHE A 69 -4.07 -8.41 -8.65
N VAL A 70 -4.23 -9.16 -7.56
CA VAL A 70 -3.58 -8.85 -6.28
C VAL A 70 -3.07 -10.09 -5.56
N VAL A 71 -2.05 -9.90 -4.70
CA VAL A 71 -1.67 -10.79 -3.61
C VAL A 71 -2.05 -10.07 -2.31
N GLN A 72 -3.07 -10.55 -1.62
CA GLN A 72 -3.63 -9.95 -0.41
C GLN A 72 -3.27 -10.78 0.81
N GLY A 73 -2.98 -10.12 1.93
CA GLY A 73 -2.63 -10.78 3.18
C GLY A 73 -2.83 -9.89 4.41
N GLY A 74 -2.37 -10.39 5.55
CA GLY A 74 -2.65 -9.81 6.84
C GLY A 74 -4.00 -10.30 7.38
N GLU A 75 -4.81 -9.40 7.94
CA GLU A 75 -6.10 -9.78 8.51
C GLU A 75 -7.06 -10.32 7.45
N HIS A 76 -7.70 -11.46 7.72
CA HIS A 76 -8.63 -12.09 6.79
C HIS A 76 -10.02 -11.44 6.86
N ASP A 77 -10.76 -11.45 5.75
CA ASP A 77 -12.11 -10.88 5.67
C ASP A 77 -13.06 -11.52 6.71
N ASP A 78 -12.96 -12.85 6.95
CA ASP A 78 -13.76 -13.56 7.93
C ASP A 78 -13.44 -13.10 9.37
N ASP A 79 -12.17 -12.78 9.70
CA ASP A 79 -11.77 -12.28 11.01
C ASP A 79 -12.33 -10.89 11.25
N ILE A 80 -12.27 -10.02 10.23
CA ILE A 80 -12.87 -8.69 10.24
C ILE A 80 -14.38 -8.80 10.46
N ALA A 81 -15.05 -9.63 9.66
CA ALA A 81 -16.50 -9.83 9.75
C ALA A 81 -16.93 -10.38 11.11
N ASN A 82 -16.17 -11.33 11.68
CA ASN A 82 -16.44 -11.89 13.01
C ASN A 82 -16.26 -10.85 14.12
N ARG A 83 -15.20 -10.05 14.07
CA ARG A 83 -14.94 -8.97 15.03
C ARG A 83 -16.05 -7.91 15.01
N GLU A 84 -16.58 -7.61 13.84
CA GLU A 84 -17.56 -6.55 13.64
C GLU A 84 -19.02 -7.05 13.72
N LYS A 85 -19.21 -8.35 13.89
CA LYS A 85 -20.53 -8.96 13.96
C LYS A 85 -21.37 -8.38 15.10
N GLY A 86 -22.49 -7.76 14.73
CA GLY A 86 -23.42 -7.15 15.67
C GLY A 86 -23.04 -5.74 16.14
N LEU A 87 -21.91 -5.21 15.68
CA LEU A 87 -21.54 -3.81 15.93
C LEU A 87 -22.22 -2.89 14.90
N PRO A 88 -22.69 -1.71 15.31
CA PRO A 88 -23.15 -0.70 14.38
C PRO A 88 -21.98 -0.17 13.53
N THR A 89 -22.24 0.25 12.30
CA THR A 89 -21.20 0.65 11.32
C THR A 89 -20.27 1.78 11.81
N ASN A 90 -20.77 2.66 12.66
CA ASN A 90 -19.97 3.75 13.24
C ASN A 90 -18.98 3.28 14.33
N GLU A 91 -19.06 2.04 14.76
CA GLU A 91 -18.13 1.39 15.68
C GLU A 91 -17.10 0.51 14.95
N HIS A 92 -17.22 0.36 13.62
CA HIS A 92 -16.22 -0.33 12.83
C HIS A 92 -14.94 0.48 12.75
N HIS A 93 -13.82 -0.13 13.11
CA HIS A 93 -12.51 0.53 13.08
C HIS A 93 -11.96 0.59 11.66
N ARG A 94 -11.81 1.81 11.13
CA ARG A 94 -11.29 2.10 9.79
C ARG A 94 -10.29 3.24 9.85
N LEU A 95 -9.29 3.20 8.97
CA LEU A 95 -8.36 4.31 8.77
C LEU A 95 -8.84 5.16 7.59
N ALA A 96 -8.95 6.47 7.80
CA ALA A 96 -9.35 7.40 6.74
C ALA A 96 -8.43 7.30 5.52
N ALA A 97 -9.03 7.30 4.33
CA ALA A 97 -8.28 7.22 3.07
C ALA A 97 -7.24 8.35 2.94
N GLU A 98 -6.12 8.05 2.31
CA GLU A 98 -5.08 9.01 1.93
C GLU A 98 -4.84 8.87 0.42
N PHE A 99 -5.52 9.71 -0.37
CA PHE A 99 -5.37 9.72 -1.81
C PHE A 99 -4.40 10.82 -2.24
N ASP A 100 -3.34 10.42 -2.95
CA ASP A 100 -2.37 11.32 -3.56
C ASP A 100 -2.12 10.86 -5.00
N SER A 101 -2.08 11.78 -5.95
CA SER A 101 -1.90 11.45 -7.37
C SER A 101 -0.55 10.80 -7.68
N ARG A 102 0.43 10.91 -6.80
CA ARG A 102 1.74 10.24 -6.91
C ARG A 102 1.65 8.75 -6.58
N ALA A 103 0.66 8.35 -5.76
CA ALA A 103 0.40 6.98 -5.38
C ALA A 103 -0.72 6.40 -6.24
N PHE A 104 -0.39 5.46 -7.11
CA PHE A 104 -1.33 4.81 -8.01
C PHE A 104 -1.04 3.31 -8.12
N HIS A 105 -2.02 2.54 -8.57
CA HIS A 105 -1.98 1.07 -8.54
C HIS A 105 -1.12 0.47 -9.67
N LYS A 106 0.13 0.92 -9.82
CA LYS A 106 1.11 0.28 -10.71
C LYS A 106 1.50 -1.11 -10.21
N MET A 107 2.12 -1.91 -11.06
CA MET A 107 2.71 -3.20 -10.66
C MET A 107 3.61 -3.03 -9.43
N GLY A 108 3.44 -3.88 -8.43
CA GLY A 108 4.19 -3.83 -7.16
C GLY A 108 3.71 -2.79 -6.15
N ALA A 109 2.66 -2.00 -6.45
CA ALA A 109 2.09 -1.07 -5.46
C ALA A 109 1.54 -1.81 -4.24
N LEU A 110 1.78 -1.26 -3.04
CA LEU A 110 1.23 -1.72 -1.77
C LEU A 110 0.02 -0.88 -1.42
N GLY A 111 -1.13 -1.52 -1.30
CA GLY A 111 -2.40 -0.89 -0.93
C GLY A 111 -3.03 -1.46 0.32
N ALA A 112 -3.97 -0.73 0.90
CA ALA A 112 -4.76 -1.12 2.05
C ALA A 112 -6.13 -1.66 1.63
N GLY A 113 -6.53 -2.83 2.15
CA GLY A 113 -7.85 -3.41 1.93
C GLY A 113 -8.97 -2.56 2.53
N ARG A 114 -10.18 -2.67 2.01
CA ARG A 114 -11.38 -2.01 2.52
C ARG A 114 -12.67 -2.72 2.10
N ASP A 115 -13.75 -2.43 2.80
CA ASP A 115 -15.12 -2.71 2.39
C ASP A 115 -15.72 -1.57 1.53
N ASP A 116 -16.98 -1.69 1.15
CA ASP A 116 -17.70 -0.69 0.35
C ASP A 116 -18.21 0.51 1.17
N ASN A 117 -17.44 0.95 2.19
CA ASN A 117 -17.82 2.14 2.95
C ASN A 117 -17.71 3.43 2.08
N PRO A 118 -18.65 4.37 2.24
CA PRO A 118 -18.69 5.59 1.42
C PRO A 118 -17.47 6.50 1.59
N GLN A 119 -16.81 6.44 2.74
CA GLN A 119 -15.61 7.21 3.07
C GLN A 119 -14.35 6.62 2.43
N LYS A 120 -14.45 5.44 1.79
CA LYS A 120 -13.34 4.69 1.22
C LYS A 120 -12.21 4.43 2.24
N ALA A 121 -12.58 4.37 3.51
CA ALA A 121 -11.67 4.14 4.62
C ALA A 121 -11.19 2.68 4.64
N SER A 122 -9.92 2.49 4.99
CA SER A 122 -9.23 1.20 4.92
C SER A 122 -9.43 0.36 6.18
N PHE A 123 -9.36 -0.96 6.05
CA PHE A 123 -9.09 -1.86 7.17
C PHE A 123 -7.73 -1.56 7.80
N LEU A 124 -7.51 -1.99 9.04
CA LEU A 124 -6.27 -1.66 9.76
C LEU A 124 -5.10 -2.55 9.34
N ASN A 125 -5.32 -3.86 9.22
CA ASN A 125 -4.23 -4.83 9.06
C ASN A 125 -4.34 -5.70 7.80
N GLN A 126 -5.24 -5.35 6.88
CA GLN A 126 -5.35 -6.01 5.59
C GLN A 126 -4.62 -5.20 4.52
N ILE A 127 -3.65 -5.84 3.89
CA ILE A 127 -2.82 -5.24 2.85
C ILE A 127 -2.90 -6.06 1.56
N TYR A 128 -2.61 -5.42 0.43
CA TYR A 128 -2.46 -6.14 -0.85
C TYR A 128 -1.34 -5.54 -1.70
N PHE A 129 -0.77 -6.39 -2.55
CA PHE A 129 0.19 -6.02 -3.57
C PHE A 129 -0.43 -6.16 -4.95
N VAL A 130 -0.23 -5.17 -5.79
CA VAL A 130 -0.72 -5.16 -7.17
C VAL A 130 0.17 -6.06 -8.04
N VAL A 131 -0.47 -6.99 -8.76
CA VAL A 131 0.19 -7.88 -9.73
C VAL A 131 -0.53 -7.83 -11.09
N GLY A 132 -1.12 -6.68 -11.42
CA GLY A 132 -1.86 -6.45 -12.65
C GLY A 132 -0.97 -6.51 -13.89
N LYS A 133 -1.58 -6.86 -15.03
CA LYS A 133 -0.90 -6.90 -16.35
C LYS A 133 -0.89 -5.53 -17.03
N PRO A 134 -0.11 -5.33 -18.10
CA PRO A 134 -0.17 -4.14 -18.94
C PRO A 134 -1.60 -3.81 -19.40
N VAL A 135 -1.93 -2.52 -19.40
CA VAL A 135 -3.29 -2.01 -19.67
C VAL A 135 -3.31 -1.29 -21.02
N SER A 136 -4.33 -1.52 -21.84
CA SER A 136 -4.42 -0.87 -23.15
C SER A 136 -4.83 0.61 -23.05
N VAL A 137 -4.58 1.38 -24.14
CA VAL A 137 -5.05 2.79 -24.26
C VAL A 137 -6.53 2.87 -24.05
N ASN A 138 -7.28 2.01 -24.76
CA ASN A 138 -8.75 2.01 -24.72
C ASN A 138 -9.29 1.72 -23.31
N ASP A 139 -8.64 0.84 -22.55
CA ASP A 139 -9.03 0.55 -21.17
C ASP A 139 -8.81 1.77 -20.27
N LEU A 140 -7.66 2.45 -20.41
CA LEU A 140 -7.38 3.68 -19.66
C LEU A 140 -8.39 4.79 -20.01
N ASP A 141 -8.67 5.01 -21.28
CA ASP A 141 -9.65 6.01 -21.74
C ASP A 141 -11.05 5.71 -21.20
N THR A 142 -11.43 4.42 -21.18
CA THR A 142 -12.71 3.96 -20.61
C THR A 142 -12.80 4.24 -19.11
N ILE A 143 -11.69 3.99 -18.37
CA ILE A 143 -11.64 4.25 -16.92
C ILE A 143 -11.73 5.76 -16.66
N GLU A 144 -10.98 6.57 -17.41
CA GLU A 144 -11.04 8.04 -17.31
C GLU A 144 -12.47 8.56 -17.50
N GLN A 145 -13.16 8.09 -18.53
CA GLN A 145 -14.55 8.47 -18.80
C GLN A 145 -15.49 8.07 -17.66
N LYS A 146 -15.38 6.83 -17.17
CA LYS A 146 -16.25 6.33 -16.09
C LYS A 146 -16.03 7.03 -14.76
N LYS A 147 -14.78 7.40 -14.44
CA LYS A 147 -14.42 8.02 -13.16
C LYS A 147 -14.43 9.54 -13.20
N GLY A 148 -14.50 10.14 -14.38
CA GLY A 148 -14.39 11.61 -14.55
C GLY A 148 -13.01 12.15 -14.15
N THR A 149 -11.96 11.33 -14.24
CA THR A 149 -10.57 11.66 -13.87
C THR A 149 -9.66 11.54 -15.10
N LYS A 150 -8.43 12.06 -15.00
CA LYS A 150 -7.41 11.92 -16.04
C LYS A 150 -6.13 11.37 -15.43
N PHE A 151 -5.56 10.36 -16.09
CA PHE A 151 -4.22 9.90 -15.78
C PHE A 151 -3.18 10.86 -16.34
N THR A 152 -2.10 11.09 -15.60
CA THR A 152 -0.94 11.82 -16.11
C THR A 152 -0.25 11.00 -17.22
N LYS A 153 0.58 11.67 -18.02
CA LYS A 153 1.37 10.98 -19.04
C LYS A 153 2.23 9.88 -18.43
N GLU A 154 2.86 10.14 -17.30
CA GLU A 154 3.68 9.18 -16.55
C GLU A 154 2.87 7.96 -16.08
N GLN A 155 1.70 8.18 -15.50
CA GLN A 155 0.81 7.10 -15.08
C GLN A 155 0.40 6.23 -16.27
N ARG A 156 0.02 6.83 -17.39
CA ARG A 156 -0.35 6.10 -18.62
C ARG A 156 0.82 5.25 -19.14
N GLU A 157 2.02 5.83 -19.24
CA GLU A 157 3.23 5.12 -19.66
C GLU A 157 3.56 3.95 -18.73
N THR A 158 3.43 4.14 -17.41
CA THR A 158 3.65 3.10 -16.42
C THR A 158 2.65 1.97 -16.56
N TYR A 159 1.36 2.27 -16.69
CA TYR A 159 0.33 1.25 -16.88
C TYR A 159 0.50 0.47 -18.19
N PHE A 160 1.01 1.11 -19.25
CA PHE A 160 1.32 0.42 -20.50
C PHE A 160 2.51 -0.53 -20.39
N SER A 161 3.61 -0.05 -19.80
CA SER A 161 4.87 -0.76 -19.80
C SER A 161 4.99 -1.79 -18.70
N GLN A 162 4.51 -1.47 -17.49
CA GLN A 162 4.66 -2.30 -16.30
C GLN A 162 3.37 -3.02 -15.91
N GLY A 163 2.21 -2.44 -16.24
CA GLY A 163 0.92 -2.94 -15.82
C GLY A 163 0.44 -2.35 -14.50
N GLY A 164 -0.69 -2.84 -14.04
CA GLY A 164 -1.31 -2.38 -12.82
C GLY A 164 -2.84 -2.48 -12.83
N LEU A 165 -3.48 -1.74 -11.92
CA LEU A 165 -4.92 -1.78 -11.70
C LEU A 165 -5.51 -0.36 -11.66
N PRO A 166 -5.49 0.40 -12.78
CA PRO A 166 -5.92 1.81 -12.80
C PRO A 166 -7.37 2.01 -12.36
N ARG A 167 -8.20 0.96 -12.44
CA ARG A 167 -9.58 1.01 -11.96
C ARG A 167 -9.72 1.20 -10.44
N LEU A 168 -8.66 0.91 -9.67
CA LEU A 168 -8.65 1.07 -8.22
C LEU A 168 -8.18 2.44 -7.75
N ASP A 169 -7.59 3.26 -8.64
CA ASP A 169 -7.11 4.60 -8.29
C ASP A 169 -8.25 5.49 -7.80
N GLY A 170 -8.02 6.17 -6.66
CA GLY A 170 -9.01 7.00 -6.00
C GLY A 170 -10.14 6.22 -5.28
N ASP A 171 -10.05 4.88 -5.21
CA ASP A 171 -10.97 4.05 -4.46
C ASP A 171 -10.29 3.27 -3.32
N TYR A 172 -8.98 3.01 -3.42
CA TYR A 172 -8.17 2.35 -2.40
C TYR A 172 -6.89 3.16 -2.17
N THR A 173 -6.44 3.24 -0.91
CA THR A 173 -5.18 3.92 -0.59
C THR A 173 -4.00 3.05 -0.97
N VAL A 174 -3.10 3.62 -1.79
CA VAL A 174 -1.75 3.09 -2.04
C VAL A 174 -0.77 3.86 -1.17
N PHE A 175 0.07 3.15 -0.40
CA PHE A 175 0.95 3.79 0.58
C PHE A 175 2.41 3.31 0.53
N GLY A 176 2.76 2.54 -0.50
CA GLY A 176 4.12 2.07 -0.74
C GLY A 176 4.24 1.32 -2.06
N GLU A 177 5.43 0.83 -2.33
CA GLU A 177 5.74 0.03 -3.52
C GLU A 177 6.90 -0.94 -3.30
N VAL A 178 6.88 -2.06 -4.01
CA VAL A 178 8.01 -2.99 -4.10
C VAL A 178 9.10 -2.36 -4.95
N TYR A 179 10.29 -2.18 -4.40
CA TYR A 179 11.45 -1.65 -5.13
C TYR A 179 12.54 -2.71 -5.41
N GLU A 180 12.48 -3.86 -4.72
CA GLU A 180 13.39 -4.99 -4.92
C GLU A 180 12.66 -6.31 -4.71
N GLY A 181 12.94 -7.33 -5.52
CA GLY A 181 12.37 -8.68 -5.38
C GLY A 181 10.94 -8.83 -5.93
N LEU A 182 10.51 -8.01 -6.87
CA LEU A 182 9.19 -8.11 -7.51
C LEU A 182 8.92 -9.48 -8.12
N ASP A 183 9.96 -10.20 -8.59
CA ASP A 183 9.86 -11.55 -9.12
C ASP A 183 9.37 -12.57 -8.09
N VAL A 184 9.69 -12.39 -6.82
CA VAL A 184 9.18 -13.22 -5.70
C VAL A 184 7.67 -13.03 -5.57
N LEU A 185 7.19 -11.77 -5.58
CA LEU A 185 5.77 -11.47 -5.53
C LEU A 185 5.03 -12.05 -6.75
N LEU A 186 5.61 -11.97 -7.94
CA LEU A 186 5.06 -12.54 -9.17
C LEU A 186 5.04 -14.08 -9.15
N LYS A 187 5.97 -14.75 -8.46
CA LYS A 187 5.91 -16.20 -8.22
C LYS A 187 4.75 -16.55 -7.30
N ILE A 188 4.59 -15.79 -6.20
CA ILE A 188 3.47 -15.97 -5.26
C ILE A 188 2.13 -15.80 -5.99
N SER A 189 1.99 -14.80 -6.87
CA SER A 189 0.74 -14.52 -7.58
C SER A 189 0.26 -15.65 -8.51
N LYS A 190 1.16 -16.59 -8.87
CA LYS A 190 0.88 -17.74 -9.75
C LYS A 190 0.63 -19.05 -8.99
N LEU A 191 0.58 -18.99 -7.66
CA LEU A 191 0.28 -20.17 -6.86
C LEU A 191 -1.16 -20.65 -7.09
N LYS A 192 -1.35 -21.97 -7.07
CA LYS A 192 -2.68 -22.57 -7.18
C LYS A 192 -3.53 -22.20 -5.97
N THR A 193 -4.76 -21.80 -6.24
CA THR A 193 -5.75 -21.39 -5.24
C THR A 193 -6.99 -22.29 -5.30
N ASN A 194 -7.81 -22.23 -4.27
CA ASN A 194 -9.13 -22.83 -4.23
C ASN A 194 -10.19 -21.87 -4.83
N GLU A 195 -11.45 -22.26 -4.79
CA GLU A 195 -12.60 -21.48 -5.32
C GLU A 195 -12.80 -20.12 -4.63
N LYS A 196 -12.18 -19.90 -3.47
CA LYS A 196 -12.20 -18.62 -2.72
C LYS A 196 -10.90 -17.82 -2.91
N ASP A 197 -10.12 -18.12 -3.93
CA ASP A 197 -8.82 -17.50 -4.19
C ASP A 197 -7.76 -17.71 -3.08
N ALA A 198 -8.01 -18.57 -2.09
CA ALA A 198 -7.04 -18.88 -1.05
C ALA A 198 -6.00 -19.89 -1.56
N PRO A 199 -4.69 -19.68 -1.31
CA PRO A 199 -3.64 -20.60 -1.77
C PRO A 199 -3.83 -22.00 -1.18
N LEU A 200 -3.61 -23.06 -1.99
CA LEU A 200 -3.78 -24.46 -1.55
C LEU A 200 -2.79 -24.88 -0.45
N LYS A 201 -1.67 -24.16 -0.33
CA LYS A 201 -0.70 -24.30 0.76
C LYS A 201 -0.52 -22.94 1.41
N PRO A 202 -0.47 -22.85 2.74
CA PRO A 202 -0.24 -21.58 3.42
C PRO A 202 1.03 -20.89 2.92
N VAL A 203 0.93 -19.60 2.66
CA VAL A 203 2.04 -18.73 2.27
C VAL A 203 2.22 -17.72 3.38
N SER A 204 3.09 -18.03 4.33
CA SER A 204 3.38 -17.14 5.44
C SER A 204 4.34 -16.02 5.04
N PHE A 205 4.22 -14.89 5.71
CA PHE A 205 5.17 -13.80 5.64
C PHE A 205 5.40 -13.15 7.00
N GLU A 206 6.59 -12.60 7.18
CA GLU A 206 6.99 -11.71 8.25
C GLU A 206 7.41 -10.38 7.65
N VAL A 207 7.12 -9.28 8.34
CA VAL A 207 7.54 -7.94 7.91
C VAL A 207 8.46 -7.34 8.96
N ILE A 208 9.60 -6.83 8.51
CA ILE A 208 10.53 -6.08 9.36
C ILE A 208 10.88 -4.74 8.71
N GLU A 209 11.08 -3.73 9.53
CA GLU A 209 11.68 -2.46 9.08
C GLU A 209 13.19 -2.63 8.92
N ILE A 210 13.76 -2.11 7.84
CA ILE A 210 15.18 -2.18 7.52
C ILE A 210 15.78 -0.79 7.34
N ASN A 211 17.02 -0.63 7.80
CA ASN A 211 17.81 0.59 7.64
C ASN A 211 18.86 0.34 6.54
N GLU A 212 18.63 0.89 5.35
CA GLU A 212 19.56 0.82 4.21
C GLU A 212 19.90 2.21 3.69
#